data_5502040fb700d2135913b56f88bb4ee2
#
_entry.id   5502040fb700d2135913b56f88bb4ee2
#
_cell.length_a   1.000
_cell.length_b   1.000
_cell.length_c   1.000
_cell.angle_alpha   90.00
_cell.angle_beta   90.00
_cell.angle_gamma   90.00
#
_symmetry.space_group_name_H-M   'P 1'
#
loop_
_entity.id
_entity.type
_entity.pdbx_description
1 polymer ?
#
loop_
_entity_poly.entity_id
_entity_poly.type
_entity_poly.pdbx_seq_one_letter_code
_entity_poly.pdbx_strand_id
1 'polypeptide(L)'
;MATKRRLHEALSGRRLTRLEYEHALPRLQDALLDAQFTLGRSRGHAVVMIVTGIPAAGRSEVVNELLGWLDPKLATVYGFHAPNDVERERPTLWRYWRLMPPKGRIAILHGGWYQDLLLGAAGLGVRTESSPAQLRQGVARVRQLEQMLVRDGVVVCKVHLHVAPATQKRRLARLQANKTTRWRVTQEDRWLARHYRPVERAFERTLAATDQPLAPWHVVDGTDSQHRALEVGRQLLAAIQFTDKAVPRTKNTPQGAVATAATRARFKAKPAGEALSDDEYDTELERLQGRLALLSRRKRFERHAVVAAFEGMDAAGKGGAIRRITAALDARQFRVVPISAPTPEELARPYLWRFWFQLPPRGHYTLFDRSWYGRVLVERVRGFARGPDWQRAYDEINEFERQLTGHSVIVAKFWLAVSREEQLERFAERDRNPLKRFKVDPEDWANRKHWAAYQRAAQEMLARTDTRHAPWTIVPADDKRRARLAVLRTLGDRIEAAIG
;
A
#
# COMPACT_ATOMS: atom_id res chain seq x y z
N MET A 1 -4.90 -25.85 10.43
CA MET A 1 -6.26 -25.62 10.95
C MET A 1 -6.16 -24.47 11.95
N ALA A 2 -6.74 -23.30 11.64
CA ALA A 2 -6.79 -22.20 12.58
C ALA A 2 -7.76 -22.59 13.70
N THR A 3 -7.25 -22.70 14.91
CA THR A 3 -8.04 -23.02 16.10
C THR A 3 -9.06 -21.89 16.29
N LYS A 4 -10.34 -22.21 16.29
CA LYS A 4 -11.41 -21.26 16.64
C LYS A 4 -11.24 -20.82 18.09
N ARG A 5 -10.40 -19.82 18.33
CA ARG A 5 -10.31 -19.17 19.65
C ARG A 5 -11.60 -18.40 19.86
N ARG A 6 -12.42 -18.84 20.78
CA ARG A 6 -13.58 -18.07 21.21
C ARG A 6 -13.10 -16.92 22.11
N LEU A 7 -13.59 -15.70 21.88
CA LEU A 7 -13.15 -14.53 22.63
C LEU A 7 -13.38 -14.68 24.14
N HIS A 8 -14.47 -15.37 24.53
CA HIS A 8 -14.73 -15.62 25.94
C HIS A 8 -13.74 -16.60 26.61
N GLU A 9 -13.06 -17.47 25.84
CA GLU A 9 -12.03 -18.39 26.37
C GLU A 9 -10.75 -17.63 26.79
N ALA A 10 -10.57 -16.40 26.27
CA ALA A 10 -9.46 -15.53 26.66
C ALA A 10 -9.72 -14.80 27.99
N LEU A 11 -10.95 -14.83 28.51
CA LEU A 11 -11.29 -14.23 29.79
C LEU A 11 -10.75 -15.08 30.91
N SER A 12 -9.51 -14.87 31.30
CA SER A 12 -8.82 -15.63 32.34
C SER A 12 -9.33 -15.32 33.74
N GLY A 13 -10.02 -14.16 33.92
CA GLY A 13 -10.38 -13.62 35.20
C GLY A 13 -9.18 -13.28 36.10
N ARG A 14 -7.97 -13.36 35.55
CA ARG A 14 -6.74 -13.09 36.31
C ARG A 14 -6.70 -11.65 36.76
N ARG A 15 -6.45 -11.47 38.04
CA ARG A 15 -6.17 -10.19 38.65
C ARG A 15 -4.80 -10.23 39.27
N LEU A 16 -4.05 -9.16 39.06
CA LEU A 16 -2.77 -9.00 39.71
C LEU A 16 -2.96 -8.35 41.06
N THR A 17 -2.19 -8.82 42.04
CA THR A 17 -2.03 -8.08 43.31
C THR A 17 -1.17 -6.84 43.03
N ARG A 18 -1.29 -5.86 43.89
CA ARG A 18 -0.46 -4.66 43.84
C ARG A 18 1.02 -4.99 43.84
N LEU A 19 1.44 -5.92 44.67
CA LEU A 19 2.83 -6.35 44.80
C LEU A 19 3.37 -7.02 43.52
N GLU A 20 2.57 -7.91 42.93
CA GLU A 20 2.96 -8.55 41.63
C GLU A 20 3.15 -7.50 40.52
N TYR A 21 2.26 -6.49 40.47
CA TYR A 21 2.36 -5.43 39.50
C TYR A 21 3.58 -4.53 39.74
N GLU A 22 3.77 -4.04 40.96
CA GLU A 22 4.91 -3.19 41.34
C GLU A 22 6.25 -3.86 41.14
N HIS A 23 6.32 -5.20 41.19
CA HIS A 23 7.52 -5.97 40.90
C HIS A 23 7.73 -6.22 39.39
N ALA A 24 6.66 -6.46 38.64
CA ALA A 24 6.76 -6.79 37.21
C ALA A 24 6.92 -5.57 36.30
N LEU A 25 6.30 -4.45 36.65
CA LEU A 25 6.26 -3.25 35.82
C LEU A 25 7.63 -2.64 35.54
N PRO A 26 8.50 -2.37 36.54
CA PRO A 26 9.81 -1.76 36.30
C PRO A 26 10.69 -2.61 35.37
N ARG A 27 10.64 -3.94 35.53
CA ARG A 27 11.39 -4.88 34.70
C ARG A 27 10.93 -4.85 33.23
N LEU A 28 9.62 -4.76 33.02
CA LEU A 28 9.06 -4.67 31.69
C LEU A 28 9.39 -3.33 31.03
N GLN A 29 9.33 -2.24 31.79
CA GLN A 29 9.66 -0.89 31.29
C GLN A 29 11.14 -0.81 30.87
N ASP A 30 12.04 -1.31 31.70
CA ASP A 30 13.48 -1.37 31.40
C ASP A 30 13.75 -2.20 30.14
N ALA A 31 13.17 -3.39 30.05
CA ALA A 31 13.31 -4.25 28.87
C ALA A 31 12.71 -3.61 27.60
N LEU A 32 11.59 -2.90 27.70
CA LEU A 32 10.99 -2.18 26.55
C LEU A 32 11.90 -1.05 26.07
N LEU A 33 12.45 -0.25 26.97
CA LEU A 33 13.36 0.85 26.62
C LEU A 33 14.65 0.32 25.98
N ASP A 34 15.29 -0.67 26.58
CA ASP A 34 16.50 -1.28 26.00
C ASP A 34 16.24 -1.87 24.62
N ALA A 35 15.16 -2.64 24.47
CA ALA A 35 14.76 -3.20 23.19
C ALA A 35 14.45 -2.10 22.16
N GLN A 36 13.76 -1.03 22.54
CA GLN A 36 13.43 0.08 21.66
C GLN A 36 14.67 0.83 21.17
N PHE A 37 15.62 1.13 22.05
CA PHE A 37 16.88 1.77 21.67
C PHE A 37 17.75 0.86 20.80
N THR A 38 17.76 -0.43 21.06
CA THR A 38 18.45 -1.44 20.24
C THR A 38 17.83 -1.51 18.84
N LEU A 39 16.50 -1.53 18.73
CA LEU A 39 15.78 -1.45 17.46
C LEU A 39 16.13 -0.17 16.70
N GLY A 40 16.15 0.99 17.38
CA GLY A 40 16.47 2.29 16.80
C GLY A 40 17.90 2.36 16.22
N ARG A 41 18.87 1.73 16.88
CA ARG A 41 20.27 1.64 16.42
C ARG A 41 20.45 0.63 15.27
N SER A 42 19.90 -0.57 15.42
CA SER A 42 20.04 -1.64 14.41
C SER A 42 19.30 -1.39 13.12
N ARG A 43 18.14 -0.69 13.20
CA ARG A 43 17.22 -0.47 12.07
C ARG A 43 16.88 -1.75 11.30
N GLY A 44 16.84 -2.89 12.00
CA GLY A 44 16.62 -4.20 11.38
C GLY A 44 15.20 -4.33 10.80
N HIS A 45 14.20 -3.87 11.52
CA HIS A 45 12.79 -3.93 11.14
C HIS A 45 12.02 -2.71 11.68
N ALA A 46 10.77 -2.58 11.25
CA ALA A 46 9.80 -1.65 11.83
C ALA A 46 8.74 -2.43 12.60
N VAL A 47 8.11 -1.82 13.59
CA VAL A 47 7.01 -2.43 14.35
C VAL A 47 5.72 -1.66 14.13
N VAL A 48 4.66 -2.34 13.76
CA VAL A 48 3.29 -1.81 13.72
C VAL A 48 2.44 -2.60 14.71
N MET A 49 2.09 -1.97 15.82
CA MET A 49 1.18 -2.56 16.78
C MET A 49 -0.24 -2.07 16.55
N ILE A 50 -1.21 -2.97 16.45
CA ILE A 50 -2.62 -2.63 16.29
C ILE A 50 -3.36 -3.03 17.56
N VAL A 51 -4.01 -2.05 18.18
CA VAL A 51 -4.80 -2.28 19.40
C VAL A 51 -6.28 -2.13 19.06
N THR A 52 -7.01 -3.23 19.10
CA THR A 52 -8.46 -3.31 18.89
C THR A 52 -9.16 -3.78 20.18
N GLY A 53 -10.47 -3.86 20.18
CA GLY A 53 -11.23 -4.41 21.30
C GLY A 53 -12.66 -3.90 21.34
N ILE A 54 -13.49 -4.54 22.16
CA ILE A 54 -14.86 -4.11 22.40
C ILE A 54 -14.88 -2.81 23.22
N PRO A 55 -15.97 -2.04 23.20
CA PRO A 55 -16.13 -0.84 24.05
C PRO A 55 -15.82 -1.12 25.52
N ALA A 56 -15.18 -0.17 26.19
CA ALA A 56 -14.77 -0.24 27.59
C ALA A 56 -13.81 -1.39 27.97
N ALA A 57 -13.17 -2.03 26.99
CA ALA A 57 -12.11 -3.01 27.25
C ALA A 57 -10.76 -2.39 27.66
N GLY A 58 -10.60 -1.06 27.51
CA GLY A 58 -9.41 -0.33 27.96
C GLY A 58 -8.39 -0.05 26.88
N ARG A 59 -8.82 0.08 25.61
CA ARG A 59 -7.94 0.36 24.46
C ARG A 59 -7.10 1.62 24.63
N SER A 60 -7.75 2.74 24.94
CA SER A 60 -7.08 4.03 25.06
C SER A 60 -6.18 4.09 26.30
N GLU A 61 -6.63 3.46 27.38
CA GLU A 61 -5.87 3.38 28.62
C GLU A 61 -4.53 2.65 28.39
N VAL A 62 -4.56 1.47 27.78
CA VAL A 62 -3.33 0.70 27.55
C VAL A 62 -2.40 1.37 26.55
N VAL A 63 -2.93 2.06 25.53
CA VAL A 63 -2.09 2.83 24.59
C VAL A 63 -1.39 3.98 25.33
N ASN A 64 -2.08 4.68 26.22
CA ASN A 64 -1.48 5.75 27.03
C ASN A 64 -0.44 5.21 28.02
N GLU A 65 -0.68 4.05 28.62
CA GLU A 65 0.28 3.38 29.49
C GLU A 65 1.56 3.02 28.73
N LEU A 66 1.44 2.41 27.52
CA LEU A 66 2.59 2.11 26.66
C LEU A 66 3.38 3.37 26.28
N LEU A 67 2.70 4.48 25.97
CA LEU A 67 3.38 5.75 25.67
C LEU A 67 4.17 6.29 26.87
N GLY A 68 3.71 6.04 28.08
CA GLY A 68 4.46 6.39 29.31
C GLY A 68 5.68 5.50 29.55
N TRP A 69 5.78 4.34 28.87
CA TRP A 69 6.88 3.38 29.01
C TRP A 69 7.90 3.45 27.88
N LEU A 70 7.60 4.16 26.80
CA LEU A 70 8.44 4.23 25.60
C LEU A 70 9.03 5.63 25.42
N ASP A 71 10.19 5.72 24.77
CA ASP A 71 10.71 7.00 24.30
C ASP A 71 9.87 7.48 23.09
N PRO A 72 9.24 8.67 23.17
CA PRO A 72 8.39 9.19 22.11
C PRO A 72 9.15 9.52 20.80
N LYS A 73 10.48 9.63 20.85
CA LYS A 73 11.29 9.82 19.63
C LYS A 73 11.28 8.61 18.73
N LEU A 74 11.00 7.41 19.27
CA LEU A 74 11.07 6.14 18.54
C LEU A 74 9.70 5.48 18.37
N ALA A 75 8.65 6.01 19.02
CA ALA A 75 7.29 5.47 18.94
C ALA A 75 6.30 6.58 18.60
N THR A 76 5.33 6.28 17.73
CA THR A 76 4.25 7.21 17.36
C THR A 76 2.90 6.50 17.45
N VAL A 77 1.89 7.18 18.01
CA VAL A 77 0.52 6.67 18.08
C VAL A 77 -0.35 7.37 17.04
N TYR A 78 -1.18 6.58 16.39
CA TYR A 78 -2.17 7.06 15.43
C TYR A 78 -3.57 6.58 15.83
N GLY A 79 -4.47 7.53 16.09
CA GLY A 79 -5.90 7.29 16.24
C GLY A 79 -6.63 7.52 14.92
N PHE A 80 -7.58 6.64 14.61
CA PHE A 80 -8.36 6.74 13.38
C PHE A 80 -9.80 7.09 13.68
N HIS A 81 -10.24 8.20 13.11
CA HIS A 81 -11.64 8.57 13.01
C HIS A 81 -12.19 8.14 11.63
N ALA A 82 -13.46 8.46 11.41
CA ALA A 82 -14.04 8.39 10.08
C ALA A 82 -13.12 9.06 9.04
N PRO A 83 -12.88 8.46 7.85
CA PRO A 83 -12.05 9.07 6.83
C PRO A 83 -12.51 10.50 6.53
N ASN A 84 -11.56 11.44 6.49
CA ASN A 84 -11.82 12.80 6.04
C ASN A 84 -11.97 12.86 4.51
N ASP A 85 -12.26 14.04 3.94
CA ASP A 85 -12.49 14.20 2.50
C ASP A 85 -11.27 13.77 1.69
N VAL A 86 -10.07 14.15 2.13
CA VAL A 86 -8.80 13.79 1.45
C VAL A 86 -8.58 12.29 1.42
N GLU A 87 -8.96 11.59 2.48
CA GLU A 87 -8.85 10.12 2.59
C GLU A 87 -9.94 9.40 1.79
N ARG A 88 -11.16 9.99 1.70
CA ARG A 88 -12.27 9.44 0.90
C ARG A 88 -12.01 9.49 -0.60
N GLU A 89 -11.21 10.43 -1.06
CA GLU A 89 -10.85 10.57 -2.47
C GLU A 89 -9.79 9.57 -2.93
N ARG A 90 -9.23 8.77 -2.02
CA ARG A 90 -8.14 7.82 -2.28
C ARG A 90 -8.50 6.40 -1.86
N PRO A 91 -7.79 5.37 -2.36
CA PRO A 91 -8.04 3.99 -1.95
C PRO A 91 -7.96 3.81 -0.43
N THR A 92 -8.81 2.95 0.13
CA THR A 92 -9.01 2.77 1.59
C THR A 92 -7.72 2.60 2.38
N LEU A 93 -6.74 1.87 1.85
CA LEU A 93 -5.48 1.62 2.54
C LEU A 93 -4.49 2.79 2.48
N TRP A 94 -4.73 3.79 1.63
CA TRP A 94 -3.82 4.93 1.45
C TRP A 94 -3.50 5.65 2.77
N ARG A 95 -4.49 5.86 3.64
CA ARG A 95 -4.31 6.50 4.95
C ARG A 95 -3.35 5.76 5.86
N TYR A 96 -3.31 4.42 5.78
CA TYR A 96 -2.44 3.59 6.58
C TYR A 96 -1.03 3.52 5.99
N TRP A 97 -0.91 3.41 4.66
CA TRP A 97 0.38 3.42 3.98
C TRP A 97 1.20 4.67 4.31
N ARG A 98 0.57 5.84 4.39
CA ARG A 98 1.23 7.10 4.74
C ARG A 98 1.88 7.08 6.12
N LEU A 99 1.37 6.28 7.03
CA LEU A 99 1.77 6.21 8.44
C LEU A 99 2.73 5.06 8.73
N MET A 100 3.17 4.32 7.72
CA MET A 100 4.12 3.22 7.90
C MET A 100 5.43 3.74 8.47
N PRO A 101 5.87 3.21 9.63
CA PRO A 101 7.10 3.63 10.26
C PRO A 101 8.31 3.16 9.44
N PRO A 102 9.39 3.94 9.42
CA PRO A 102 10.66 3.45 8.90
C PRO A 102 11.24 2.39 9.83
N LYS A 103 12.12 1.55 9.33
CA LYS A 103 12.89 0.58 10.14
C LYS A 103 13.56 1.29 11.32
N GLY A 104 13.53 0.66 12.48
CA GLY A 104 13.99 1.25 13.72
C GLY A 104 12.94 2.05 14.50
N ARG A 105 11.68 2.07 14.03
CA ARG A 105 10.58 2.83 14.64
C ARG A 105 9.36 1.96 14.91
N ILE A 106 8.53 2.44 15.84
CA ILE A 106 7.30 1.79 16.28
C ILE A 106 6.12 2.69 15.94
N ALA A 107 5.08 2.14 15.30
CA ALA A 107 3.78 2.78 15.17
C ALA A 107 2.73 1.99 15.96
N ILE A 108 1.98 2.65 16.83
CA ILE A 108 0.85 2.07 17.55
C ILE A 108 -0.43 2.61 16.93
N LEU A 109 -1.23 1.72 16.35
CA LEU A 109 -2.47 2.06 15.68
C LEU A 109 -3.67 1.73 16.58
N HIS A 110 -4.39 2.75 17.04
CA HIS A 110 -5.65 2.56 17.76
C HIS A 110 -6.76 2.21 16.76
N GLY A 111 -7.12 0.93 16.68
CA GLY A 111 -8.08 0.37 15.71
C GLY A 111 -7.44 0.00 14.38
N GLY A 112 -6.63 0.89 13.79
CA GLY A 112 -5.94 0.66 12.52
C GLY A 112 -6.90 0.27 11.39
N TRP A 113 -6.43 -0.53 10.45
CA TRP A 113 -7.23 -1.04 9.33
C TRP A 113 -8.28 -2.09 9.70
N TYR A 114 -8.33 -2.47 10.97
CA TYR A 114 -9.35 -3.39 11.49
C TYR A 114 -10.62 -2.69 11.97
N GLN A 115 -10.58 -1.38 12.26
CA GLN A 115 -11.73 -0.69 12.81
C GLN A 115 -12.94 -0.77 11.89
N ASP A 116 -12.80 -0.36 10.64
CA ASP A 116 -13.90 -0.37 9.67
C ASP A 116 -14.36 -1.80 9.36
N LEU A 117 -13.42 -2.77 9.31
CA LEU A 117 -13.73 -4.19 9.08
C LEU A 117 -14.53 -4.80 10.24
N LEU A 118 -14.14 -4.54 11.49
CA LEU A 118 -14.83 -5.04 12.67
C LEU A 118 -16.21 -4.41 12.82
N LEU A 119 -16.34 -3.11 12.62
CA LEU A 119 -17.61 -2.40 12.67
C LEU A 119 -18.56 -2.86 11.56
N GLY A 120 -18.05 -3.03 10.34
CA GLY A 120 -18.82 -3.57 9.22
C GLY A 120 -19.31 -4.99 9.49
N ALA A 121 -18.47 -5.86 10.04
CA ALA A 121 -18.82 -7.21 10.43
C ALA A 121 -19.88 -7.25 11.55
N ALA A 122 -19.91 -6.25 12.42
CA ALA A 122 -20.92 -6.09 13.48
C ALA A 122 -22.24 -5.49 12.96
N GLY A 123 -22.33 -5.06 11.70
CA GLY A 123 -23.52 -4.42 11.14
C GLY A 123 -23.60 -2.90 11.35
N LEU A 124 -22.54 -2.29 11.83
CA LEU A 124 -22.40 -0.83 11.97
C LEU A 124 -21.73 -0.15 10.78
N GLY A 125 -21.60 -0.87 9.68
CA GLY A 125 -20.95 -0.38 8.48
C GLY A 125 -21.70 0.78 7.83
N VAL A 126 -21.47 1.97 8.32
CA VAL A 126 -22.03 3.21 7.75
C VAL A 126 -21.43 3.50 6.35
N ARG A 127 -20.42 2.72 5.90
CA ARG A 127 -19.58 3.23 4.82
C ARG A 127 -19.25 2.34 3.64
N THR A 128 -19.05 1.04 3.74
CA THR A 128 -18.67 0.27 2.52
C THR A 128 -18.55 -1.23 2.68
N GLU A 129 -18.47 -1.79 3.87
CA GLU A 129 -18.12 -3.21 4.09
C GLU A 129 -19.17 -3.97 4.91
N SER A 130 -20.45 -3.76 4.64
CA SER A 130 -21.55 -4.42 5.38
C SER A 130 -22.11 -5.67 4.69
N SER A 131 -21.93 -5.81 3.37
CA SER A 131 -22.34 -7.02 2.69
C SER A 131 -21.33 -8.17 2.90
N PRO A 132 -21.78 -9.44 2.87
CA PRO A 132 -20.87 -10.59 2.98
C PRO A 132 -19.74 -10.60 1.93
N ALA A 133 -19.99 -10.08 0.73
CA ALA A 133 -18.99 -9.97 -0.32
C ALA A 133 -17.93 -8.92 0.01
N GLN A 134 -18.36 -7.75 0.47
CA GLN A 134 -17.47 -6.66 0.88
C GLN A 134 -16.60 -7.06 2.09
N LEU A 135 -17.19 -7.75 3.08
CA LEU A 135 -16.45 -8.28 4.22
C LEU A 135 -15.38 -9.28 3.80
N ARG A 136 -15.70 -10.20 2.86
CA ARG A 136 -14.69 -11.12 2.31
C ARG A 136 -13.56 -10.37 1.60
N GLN A 137 -13.88 -9.34 0.81
CA GLN A 137 -12.88 -8.51 0.14
C GLN A 137 -12.03 -7.74 1.16
N GLY A 138 -12.64 -7.18 2.21
CA GLY A 138 -11.94 -6.49 3.29
C GLY A 138 -10.95 -7.41 4.01
N VAL A 139 -11.38 -8.62 4.37
CA VAL A 139 -10.51 -9.66 4.95
C VAL A 139 -9.34 -10.00 4.02
N ALA A 140 -9.60 -10.26 2.75
CA ALA A 140 -8.55 -10.57 1.77
C ALA A 140 -7.54 -9.41 1.64
N ARG A 141 -8.02 -8.17 1.54
CA ARG A 141 -7.20 -6.96 1.45
C ARG A 141 -6.30 -6.78 2.66
N VAL A 142 -6.83 -6.96 3.87
CA VAL A 142 -6.05 -6.85 5.10
C VAL A 142 -4.99 -7.95 5.18
N ARG A 143 -5.33 -9.19 4.87
CA ARG A 143 -4.36 -10.30 4.85
C ARG A 143 -3.21 -10.04 3.88
N GLN A 144 -3.50 -9.55 2.69
CA GLN A 144 -2.49 -9.22 1.69
C GLN A 144 -1.60 -8.03 2.13
N LEU A 145 -2.21 -6.98 2.71
CA LEU A 145 -1.46 -5.87 3.29
C LEU A 145 -0.45 -6.37 4.34
N GLU A 146 -0.91 -7.15 5.30
CA GLU A 146 -0.04 -7.67 6.36
C GLU A 146 1.07 -8.58 5.82
N GLN A 147 0.77 -9.42 4.83
CA GLN A 147 1.78 -10.24 4.17
C GLN A 147 2.84 -9.40 3.45
N MET A 148 2.44 -8.35 2.74
CA MET A 148 3.37 -7.41 2.10
C MET A 148 4.25 -6.71 3.15
N LEU A 149 3.64 -6.18 4.21
CA LEU A 149 4.35 -5.48 5.28
C LEU A 149 5.38 -6.39 5.96
N VAL A 150 4.99 -7.61 6.34
CA VAL A 150 5.89 -8.56 7.01
C VAL A 150 7.06 -8.96 6.11
N ARG A 151 6.79 -9.21 4.83
CA ARG A 151 7.83 -9.55 3.85
C ARG A 151 8.81 -8.40 3.57
N ASP A 152 8.38 -7.15 3.77
CA ASP A 152 9.21 -5.95 3.65
C ASP A 152 9.90 -5.56 4.98
N GLY A 153 9.83 -6.42 5.99
CA GLY A 153 10.52 -6.24 7.26
C GLY A 153 9.75 -5.35 8.26
N VAL A 154 8.42 -5.41 8.22
CA VAL A 154 7.56 -4.83 9.26
C VAL A 154 7.01 -5.94 10.14
N VAL A 155 7.23 -5.88 11.43
CA VAL A 155 6.59 -6.77 12.39
C VAL A 155 5.20 -6.22 12.72
N VAL A 156 4.15 -7.00 12.43
CA VAL A 156 2.75 -6.63 12.70
C VAL A 156 2.28 -7.35 13.95
N CYS A 157 2.15 -6.63 15.06
CA CYS A 157 1.65 -7.11 16.34
C CYS A 157 0.17 -6.74 16.49
N LYS A 158 -0.72 -7.73 16.60
CA LYS A 158 -2.16 -7.50 16.68
C LYS A 158 -2.70 -7.90 18.05
N VAL A 159 -3.31 -6.94 18.74
CA VAL A 159 -3.92 -7.14 20.06
C VAL A 159 -5.40 -6.82 20.02
N HIS A 160 -6.21 -7.72 20.54
CA HIS A 160 -7.65 -7.51 20.75
C HIS A 160 -8.01 -7.59 22.23
N LEU A 161 -8.48 -6.49 22.79
CA LEU A 161 -8.91 -6.43 24.18
C LEU A 161 -10.37 -6.86 24.32
N HIS A 162 -10.62 -7.81 25.20
CA HIS A 162 -11.95 -8.34 25.43
C HIS A 162 -12.32 -8.29 26.93
N VAL A 163 -13.60 -8.09 27.23
CA VAL A 163 -14.16 -8.14 28.58
C VAL A 163 -15.55 -8.75 28.56
N ALA A 164 -15.95 -9.38 29.65
CA ALA A 164 -17.29 -9.96 29.78
C ALA A 164 -18.40 -8.88 29.73
N PRO A 165 -19.62 -9.23 29.29
CA PRO A 165 -20.75 -8.30 29.12
C PRO A 165 -21.05 -7.50 30.41
N ALA A 166 -21.02 -8.17 31.55
CA ALA A 166 -21.28 -7.54 32.86
C ALA A 166 -20.23 -6.46 33.19
N THR A 167 -18.94 -6.75 32.87
CA THR A 167 -17.83 -5.79 33.07
C THR A 167 -17.96 -4.61 32.11
N GLN A 168 -18.29 -4.84 30.85
CA GLN A 168 -18.53 -3.80 29.85
C GLN A 168 -19.65 -2.86 30.30
N LYS A 169 -20.81 -3.43 30.63
CA LYS A 169 -22.00 -2.67 31.10
C LYS A 169 -21.67 -1.78 32.32
N ARG A 170 -21.03 -2.37 33.32
CA ARG A 170 -20.62 -1.64 34.55
C ARG A 170 -19.67 -0.48 34.26
N ARG A 171 -18.66 -0.68 33.38
CA ARG A 171 -17.69 0.35 33.02
C ARG A 171 -18.31 1.48 32.19
N LEU A 172 -19.15 1.16 31.23
CA LEU A 172 -19.88 2.16 30.46
C LEU A 172 -20.81 2.99 31.34
N ALA A 173 -21.55 2.36 32.24
CA ALA A 173 -22.40 3.06 33.20
C ALA A 173 -21.59 4.02 34.11
N ARG A 174 -20.43 3.58 34.60
CA ARG A 174 -19.52 4.42 35.39
C ARG A 174 -19.01 5.63 34.61
N LEU A 175 -18.60 5.42 33.34
CA LEU A 175 -18.14 6.52 32.49
C LEU A 175 -19.27 7.52 32.18
N GLN A 176 -20.50 7.06 31.99
CA GLN A 176 -21.66 7.89 31.69
C GLN A 176 -22.13 8.69 32.90
N ALA A 177 -22.04 8.12 34.10
CA ALA A 177 -22.45 8.78 35.36
C ALA A 177 -21.53 9.96 35.70
N ASN A 178 -20.28 9.95 35.29
CA ASN A 178 -19.33 11.01 35.60
C ASN A 178 -19.34 12.10 34.53
N LYS A 179 -19.61 13.34 34.90
CA LYS A 179 -19.67 14.51 34.00
C LYS A 179 -18.36 14.73 33.19
N THR A 180 -17.21 14.40 33.77
CA THR A 180 -15.90 14.58 33.14
C THR A 180 -15.51 13.47 32.19
N THR A 181 -16.21 12.31 32.20
CA THR A 181 -15.88 11.15 31.37
C THR A 181 -17.01 10.70 30.45
N ARG A 182 -18.25 11.20 30.61
CA ARG A 182 -19.41 10.78 29.81
C ARG A 182 -19.24 10.98 28.31
N TRP A 183 -18.42 11.95 27.87
CA TRP A 183 -18.11 12.23 26.50
C TRP A 183 -17.32 11.09 25.80
N ARG A 184 -16.68 10.22 26.59
CA ARG A 184 -15.94 9.05 26.08
C ARG A 184 -16.86 7.94 25.57
N VAL A 185 -18.16 7.98 25.92
CA VAL A 185 -19.12 6.94 25.52
C VAL A 185 -19.92 7.42 24.33
N THR A 186 -19.55 6.97 23.15
CA THR A 186 -20.18 7.34 21.88
C THR A 186 -21.52 6.62 21.65
N GLN A 187 -22.26 7.02 20.62
CA GLN A 187 -23.45 6.29 20.19
C GLN A 187 -23.09 4.88 19.69
N GLU A 188 -21.96 4.75 19.01
CA GLU A 188 -21.40 3.49 18.54
C GLU A 188 -21.11 2.53 19.72
N ASP A 189 -20.44 3.02 20.78
CA ASP A 189 -20.16 2.21 21.97
C ASP A 189 -21.44 1.69 22.61
N ARG A 190 -22.48 2.52 22.68
CA ARG A 190 -23.79 2.13 23.23
C ARG A 190 -24.48 1.08 22.38
N TRP A 191 -24.41 1.21 21.06
CA TRP A 191 -25.00 0.25 20.15
C TRP A 191 -24.27 -1.11 20.23
N LEU A 192 -22.94 -1.12 20.19
CA LEU A 192 -22.12 -2.32 20.32
C LEU A 192 -22.37 -3.04 21.66
N ALA A 193 -22.53 -2.28 22.73
CA ALA A 193 -22.82 -2.86 24.05
C ALA A 193 -24.21 -3.49 24.13
N ARG A 194 -25.24 -2.88 23.52
CA ARG A 194 -26.59 -3.46 23.47
C ARG A 194 -26.64 -4.74 22.65
N HIS A 195 -25.79 -4.85 21.62
CA HIS A 195 -25.72 -5.99 20.73
C HIS A 195 -24.50 -6.89 21.01
N TYR A 196 -24.07 -6.98 22.26
CA TYR A 196 -22.82 -7.63 22.66
C TYR A 196 -22.62 -9.01 22.00
N ARG A 197 -23.56 -9.94 22.09
CA ARG A 197 -23.40 -11.30 21.57
C ARG A 197 -23.28 -11.40 20.04
N PRO A 198 -24.10 -10.71 19.24
CA PRO A 198 -23.86 -10.60 17.79
C PRO A 198 -22.52 -9.99 17.44
N VAL A 199 -22.10 -8.94 18.16
CA VAL A 199 -20.80 -8.25 17.95
C VAL A 199 -19.63 -9.17 18.28
N GLU A 200 -19.66 -9.83 19.42
CA GLU A 200 -18.66 -10.82 19.84
C GLU A 200 -18.46 -11.89 18.76
N ARG A 201 -19.55 -12.51 18.27
CA ARG A 201 -19.48 -13.50 17.18
C ARG A 201 -18.94 -12.94 15.86
N ALA A 202 -19.28 -11.69 15.54
CA ALA A 202 -18.77 -11.04 14.34
C ALA A 202 -17.26 -10.78 14.44
N PHE A 203 -16.80 -10.34 15.61
CA PHE A 203 -15.39 -10.12 15.89
C PHE A 203 -14.61 -11.42 15.89
N GLU A 204 -15.11 -12.49 16.54
CA GLU A 204 -14.50 -13.82 16.50
C GLU A 204 -14.26 -14.30 15.07
N ARG A 205 -15.28 -14.19 14.20
CA ARG A 205 -15.15 -14.57 12.79
C ARG A 205 -14.10 -13.73 12.06
N THR A 206 -14.06 -12.42 12.32
CA THR A 206 -13.12 -11.52 11.66
C THR A 206 -11.70 -11.78 12.11
N LEU A 207 -11.48 -11.94 13.42
CA LEU A 207 -10.16 -12.27 13.96
C LEU A 207 -9.67 -13.62 13.41
N ALA A 208 -10.52 -14.66 13.45
CA ALA A 208 -10.17 -15.98 12.92
C ALA A 208 -9.86 -15.95 11.41
N ALA A 209 -10.61 -15.14 10.63
CA ALA A 209 -10.38 -15.00 9.20
C ALA A 209 -9.10 -14.23 8.85
N THR A 210 -8.59 -13.40 9.76
CA THR A 210 -7.40 -12.58 9.58
C THR A 210 -6.22 -13.03 10.44
N ASP A 211 -6.36 -14.13 11.17
CA ASP A 211 -5.25 -14.72 11.91
C ASP A 211 -4.24 -15.35 10.94
N GLN A 212 -3.00 -14.93 11.02
CA GLN A 212 -1.93 -15.36 10.12
C GLN A 212 -0.69 -15.73 10.94
N PRO A 213 0.04 -16.80 10.57
CA PRO A 213 1.23 -17.22 11.33
C PRO A 213 2.28 -16.12 11.52
N LEU A 214 2.45 -15.24 10.53
CA LEU A 214 3.41 -14.14 10.57
C LEU A 214 2.87 -12.86 11.22
N ALA A 215 1.57 -12.79 11.47
CA ALA A 215 0.89 -11.70 12.15
C ALA A 215 -0.29 -12.28 12.94
N PRO A 216 -0.03 -12.99 14.05
CA PRO A 216 -1.07 -13.63 14.85
C PRO A 216 -1.84 -12.60 15.69
N TRP A 217 -3.08 -12.95 16.04
CA TRP A 217 -3.86 -12.21 17.00
C TRP A 217 -3.55 -12.65 18.43
N HIS A 218 -3.32 -11.66 19.30
CA HIS A 218 -3.23 -11.83 20.74
C HIS A 218 -4.52 -11.27 21.39
N VAL A 219 -5.35 -12.18 21.90
CA VAL A 219 -6.57 -11.77 22.63
C VAL A 219 -6.21 -11.65 24.10
N VAL A 220 -6.44 -10.45 24.66
CA VAL A 220 -6.05 -10.12 26.03
C VAL A 220 -7.30 -9.81 26.87
N ASP A 221 -7.37 -10.42 28.06
CA ASP A 221 -8.41 -10.11 29.05
C ASP A 221 -8.24 -8.67 29.56
N GLY A 222 -9.19 -7.84 29.22
CA GLY A 222 -9.22 -6.43 29.62
C GLY A 222 -9.83 -6.19 31.01
N THR A 223 -10.20 -7.25 31.76
CA THR A 223 -10.93 -7.14 33.03
C THR A 223 -10.11 -6.46 34.11
N ASP A 224 -8.86 -6.84 34.27
CA ASP A 224 -7.92 -6.19 35.19
C ASP A 224 -7.00 -5.24 34.40
N SER A 225 -6.87 -3.97 34.85
CA SER A 225 -6.09 -2.96 34.13
C SER A 225 -4.58 -3.25 34.19
N GLN A 226 -4.09 -3.70 35.33
CA GLN A 226 -2.67 -3.98 35.54
C GLN A 226 -2.24 -5.22 34.75
N HIS A 227 -3.04 -6.29 34.81
CA HIS A 227 -2.81 -7.49 34.00
C HIS A 227 -2.80 -7.16 32.48
N ARG A 228 -3.83 -6.43 32.00
CA ARG A 228 -3.94 -5.96 30.62
C ARG A 228 -2.70 -5.19 30.19
N ALA A 229 -2.24 -4.22 30.98
CA ALA A 229 -1.10 -3.38 30.65
C ALA A 229 0.18 -4.19 30.51
N LEU A 230 0.48 -5.07 31.48
CA LEU A 230 1.67 -5.92 31.43
C LEU A 230 1.61 -6.89 30.24
N GLU A 231 0.44 -7.49 29.96
CA GLU A 231 0.32 -8.46 28.87
C GLU A 231 0.51 -7.79 27.50
N VAL A 232 -0.12 -6.64 27.26
CA VAL A 232 0.05 -5.90 26.02
C VAL A 232 1.49 -5.38 25.88
N GLY A 233 2.12 -4.94 26.97
CA GLY A 233 3.53 -4.55 26.98
C GLY A 233 4.47 -5.70 26.62
N ARG A 234 4.20 -6.92 27.12
CA ARG A 234 4.96 -8.12 26.74
C ARG A 234 4.83 -8.46 25.25
N GLN A 235 3.62 -8.33 24.69
CA GLN A 235 3.41 -8.53 23.25
C GLN A 235 4.19 -7.50 22.41
N LEU A 236 4.24 -6.25 22.85
CA LEU A 236 5.03 -5.22 22.21
C LEU A 236 6.53 -5.52 22.33
N LEU A 237 7.02 -5.91 23.52
CA LEU A 237 8.41 -6.31 23.71
C LEU A 237 8.82 -7.46 22.79
N ALA A 238 7.99 -8.50 22.69
CA ALA A 238 8.23 -9.62 21.78
C ALA A 238 8.28 -9.17 20.33
N ALA A 239 7.44 -8.22 19.92
CA ALA A 239 7.45 -7.65 18.56
C ALA A 239 8.72 -6.82 18.28
N ILE A 240 9.21 -6.08 19.27
CA ILE A 240 10.45 -5.29 19.16
C ILE A 240 11.69 -6.21 19.09
N GLN A 241 11.70 -7.27 19.88
CA GLN A 241 12.82 -8.24 19.95
C GLN A 241 12.77 -9.29 18.84
N PHE A 242 11.77 -9.24 17.95
CA PHE A 242 11.62 -10.17 16.83
C PHE A 242 12.89 -10.18 15.97
N THR A 243 13.40 -11.38 15.67
CA THR A 243 14.55 -11.55 14.79
C THR A 243 14.12 -12.22 13.48
N ASP A 244 14.66 -11.74 12.36
CA ASP A 244 14.33 -12.18 10.98
C ASP A 244 14.53 -13.71 10.73
N LYS A 245 15.20 -14.41 11.66
CA LYS A 245 15.40 -15.87 11.58
C LYS A 245 14.09 -16.67 11.64
N ALA A 246 13.00 -16.04 12.11
CA ALA A 246 11.68 -16.67 12.26
C ALA A 246 10.74 -16.50 11.05
N VAL A 247 11.08 -15.65 10.06
CA VAL A 247 10.27 -15.52 8.84
C VAL A 247 10.53 -16.74 7.96
N PRO A 248 9.55 -17.64 7.76
CA PRO A 248 9.73 -18.76 6.84
C PRO A 248 10.04 -18.20 5.45
N ARG A 249 11.23 -18.45 4.96
CA ARG A 249 11.57 -18.20 3.56
C ARG A 249 10.76 -19.18 2.74
N THR A 250 9.57 -18.79 2.33
CA THR A 250 8.77 -19.60 1.44
C THR A 250 9.59 -19.85 0.18
N LYS A 251 9.95 -21.11 -0.05
CA LYS A 251 10.50 -21.61 -1.32
C LYS A 251 9.38 -21.66 -2.37
N ASN A 252 8.59 -20.57 -2.50
CA ASN A 252 7.78 -20.42 -3.67
C ASN A 252 8.72 -19.95 -4.78
N THR A 253 9.26 -20.92 -5.50
CA THR A 253 9.76 -20.67 -6.85
C THR A 253 8.49 -20.46 -7.69
N PRO A 254 8.08 -19.24 -8.02
CA PRO A 254 7.01 -19.05 -8.98
C PRO A 254 7.56 -19.64 -10.28
N GLN A 255 6.87 -20.62 -10.83
CA GLN A 255 7.13 -21.02 -12.22
C GLN A 255 6.99 -19.74 -13.05
N GLY A 256 8.10 -19.27 -13.61
CA GLY A 256 8.12 -18.07 -14.44
C GLY A 256 7.10 -18.23 -15.54
N ALA A 257 6.08 -17.37 -15.57
CA ALA A 257 5.19 -17.32 -16.69
C ALA A 257 6.03 -17.00 -17.93
N VAL A 258 6.16 -17.96 -18.84
CA VAL A 258 6.87 -17.75 -20.10
C VAL A 258 6.00 -16.83 -20.94
N ALA A 259 6.56 -15.71 -21.37
CA ALA A 259 5.86 -14.80 -22.27
C ALA A 259 5.32 -15.56 -23.48
N THR A 260 4.02 -15.41 -23.75
CA THR A 260 3.37 -16.06 -24.87
C THR A 260 4.00 -15.60 -26.20
N ALA A 261 3.85 -16.40 -27.27
CA ALA A 261 4.31 -15.99 -28.61
C ALA A 261 3.67 -14.65 -29.03
N ALA A 262 2.40 -14.41 -28.66
CA ALA A 262 1.70 -13.14 -28.89
C ALA A 262 2.35 -11.97 -28.15
N THR A 263 2.74 -12.12 -26.89
CA THR A 263 3.46 -11.08 -26.13
C THR A 263 4.81 -10.77 -26.77
N ARG A 264 5.55 -11.80 -27.19
CA ARG A 264 6.84 -11.61 -27.89
C ARG A 264 6.69 -10.92 -29.25
N ALA A 265 5.63 -11.24 -30.01
CA ALA A 265 5.33 -10.61 -31.28
C ALA A 265 5.00 -9.12 -31.12
N ARG A 266 4.18 -8.77 -30.12
CA ARG A 266 3.85 -7.37 -29.79
C ARG A 266 5.08 -6.54 -29.40
N PHE A 267 6.09 -7.16 -28.79
CA PHE A 267 7.36 -6.50 -28.45
C PHE A 267 8.20 -6.12 -29.69
N LYS A 268 8.05 -6.87 -30.78
CA LYS A 268 8.78 -6.67 -32.03
C LYS A 268 7.98 -5.89 -33.08
N ALA A 269 6.74 -5.49 -32.75
CA ALA A 269 5.87 -4.78 -33.67
C ALA A 269 6.51 -3.44 -34.05
N LYS A 270 6.80 -3.28 -35.36
CA LYS A 270 7.17 -1.97 -35.90
C LYS A 270 5.93 -1.09 -36.03
N PRO A 271 6.08 0.25 -36.05
CA PRO A 271 4.97 1.13 -36.38
C PRO A 271 4.42 0.74 -37.78
N ALA A 272 3.10 0.54 -37.84
CA ALA A 272 2.45 0.29 -39.12
C ALA A 272 2.20 1.61 -39.88
N GLY A 273 2.49 1.63 -41.18
CA GLY A 273 2.20 2.74 -42.07
C GLY A 273 3.37 3.68 -42.37
N GLU A 274 3.19 4.57 -43.33
CA GLU A 274 4.15 5.59 -43.76
C GLU A 274 4.41 6.63 -42.65
N ALA A 275 5.56 7.34 -42.72
CA ALA A 275 5.87 8.41 -41.77
C ALA A 275 4.82 9.52 -41.86
N LEU A 276 4.37 9.99 -40.68
CA LEU A 276 3.44 11.13 -40.61
C LEU A 276 4.15 12.42 -41.05
N SER A 277 3.50 13.22 -41.89
CA SER A 277 3.91 14.58 -42.15
C SER A 277 3.81 15.43 -40.87
N ASP A 278 4.41 16.62 -40.88
CA ASP A 278 4.33 17.54 -39.75
C ASP A 278 2.89 17.99 -39.54
N ASP A 279 2.17 18.34 -40.57
CA ASP A 279 0.79 18.83 -40.55
C ASP A 279 -0.19 17.74 -40.03
N GLU A 280 -0.03 16.50 -40.53
CA GLU A 280 -0.84 15.36 -40.06
C GLU A 280 -0.61 15.08 -38.58
N TYR A 281 0.64 15.13 -38.15
CA TYR A 281 0.98 14.93 -36.74
C TYR A 281 0.39 16.04 -35.86
N ASP A 282 0.55 17.31 -36.22
CA ASP A 282 0.10 18.44 -35.43
C ASP A 282 -1.44 18.49 -35.36
N THR A 283 -2.13 18.24 -36.46
CA THR A 283 -3.59 18.15 -36.50
C THR A 283 -4.13 17.06 -35.59
N GLU A 284 -3.57 15.83 -35.68
CA GLU A 284 -4.02 14.73 -34.84
C GLU A 284 -3.61 14.91 -33.36
N LEU A 285 -2.48 15.54 -33.09
CA LEU A 285 -2.02 15.89 -31.75
C LEU A 285 -3.01 16.87 -31.10
N GLU A 286 -3.35 17.95 -31.78
CA GLU A 286 -4.33 18.93 -31.29
C GLU A 286 -5.68 18.29 -31.00
N ARG A 287 -6.16 17.47 -31.92
CA ARG A 287 -7.43 16.74 -31.78
C ARG A 287 -7.44 15.84 -30.53
N LEU A 288 -6.39 15.07 -30.32
CA LEU A 288 -6.28 14.15 -29.19
C LEU A 288 -6.07 14.89 -27.84
N GLN A 289 -5.32 15.97 -27.85
CA GLN A 289 -5.16 16.85 -26.70
C GLN A 289 -6.47 17.55 -26.33
N GLY A 290 -7.19 18.07 -27.32
CA GLY A 290 -8.52 18.64 -27.14
C GLY A 290 -9.52 17.64 -26.54
N ARG A 291 -9.52 16.40 -27.09
CA ARG A 291 -10.34 15.30 -26.51
C ARG A 291 -10.01 15.04 -25.05
N LEU A 292 -8.73 14.90 -24.69
CA LEU A 292 -8.30 14.65 -23.32
C LEU A 292 -8.68 15.81 -22.40
N ALA A 293 -8.51 17.05 -22.83
CA ALA A 293 -8.90 18.25 -22.12
C ALA A 293 -10.41 18.29 -21.83
N LEU A 294 -11.24 17.91 -22.79
CA LEU A 294 -12.69 17.86 -22.65
C LEU A 294 -13.13 16.74 -21.69
N LEU A 295 -12.54 15.54 -21.81
CA LEU A 295 -12.82 14.43 -20.91
C LEU A 295 -12.50 14.78 -19.45
N SER A 296 -11.38 15.47 -19.21
CA SER A 296 -10.93 15.89 -17.88
C SER A 296 -11.86 16.93 -17.22
N ARG A 297 -12.69 17.61 -17.99
CA ARG A 297 -13.67 18.62 -17.52
C ARG A 297 -15.07 18.07 -17.32
N ARG A 298 -15.32 16.82 -17.71
CA ARG A 298 -16.63 16.19 -17.50
C ARG A 298 -16.88 15.96 -16.01
N LYS A 299 -18.07 16.32 -15.50
CA LYS A 299 -18.49 16.12 -14.10
C LYS A 299 -18.33 14.66 -13.62
N ARG A 300 -18.50 13.70 -14.52
CA ARG A 300 -18.27 12.28 -14.20
C ARG A 300 -16.81 11.96 -13.90
N PHE A 301 -15.85 12.70 -14.49
CA PHE A 301 -14.43 12.54 -14.24
C PHE A 301 -14.05 12.90 -12.80
N GLU A 302 -14.77 13.81 -12.14
CA GLU A 302 -14.57 14.18 -10.73
C GLU A 302 -14.70 12.99 -9.76
N ARG A 303 -15.28 11.88 -10.20
CA ARG A 303 -15.41 10.65 -9.41
C ARG A 303 -14.26 9.67 -9.62
N HIS A 304 -13.36 9.95 -10.53
CA HIS A 304 -12.24 9.11 -10.92
C HIS A 304 -10.92 9.82 -10.69
N ALA A 305 -9.85 9.06 -10.56
CA ALA A 305 -8.48 9.56 -10.62
C ALA A 305 -7.74 8.80 -11.71
N VAL A 306 -6.64 9.34 -12.21
CA VAL A 306 -5.80 8.68 -13.22
C VAL A 306 -4.42 8.45 -12.67
N VAL A 307 -3.93 7.22 -12.78
CA VAL A 307 -2.55 6.83 -12.52
C VAL A 307 -1.99 6.22 -13.80
N ALA A 308 -1.05 6.90 -14.43
CA ALA A 308 -0.40 6.40 -15.63
C ALA A 308 1.06 6.05 -15.36
N ALA A 309 1.45 4.82 -15.65
CA ALA A 309 2.81 4.30 -15.51
C ALA A 309 3.48 4.16 -16.88
N PHE A 310 4.63 4.79 -17.05
CA PHE A 310 5.41 4.78 -18.27
C PHE A 310 6.68 3.98 -18.07
N GLU A 311 6.79 2.86 -18.76
CA GLU A 311 7.95 1.99 -18.76
C GLU A 311 8.52 1.82 -20.18
N GLY A 312 9.73 1.36 -20.27
CA GLY A 312 10.45 1.15 -21.53
C GLY A 312 11.93 1.42 -21.37
N MET A 313 12.71 1.00 -22.34
CA MET A 313 14.16 1.20 -22.36
C MET A 313 14.54 2.69 -22.30
N ASP A 314 15.79 2.97 -21.95
CA ASP A 314 16.28 4.34 -21.98
C ASP A 314 16.17 4.91 -23.40
N ALA A 315 15.92 6.19 -23.51
CA ALA A 315 15.58 6.90 -24.74
C ALA A 315 14.32 6.43 -25.50
N ALA A 316 13.47 5.56 -24.94
CA ALA A 316 12.22 5.12 -25.58
C ALA A 316 11.20 6.25 -25.81
N GLY A 317 11.34 7.40 -25.18
CA GLY A 317 10.46 8.56 -25.41
C GLY A 317 9.41 8.81 -24.32
N LYS A 318 9.52 8.17 -23.15
CA LYS A 318 8.62 8.31 -21.99
C LYS A 318 8.30 9.78 -21.67
N GLY A 319 9.29 10.59 -21.34
CA GLY A 319 9.11 12.00 -21.03
C GLY A 319 8.53 12.85 -22.17
N GLY A 320 8.73 12.42 -23.45
CA GLY A 320 8.09 13.03 -24.61
C GLY A 320 6.59 12.78 -24.69
N ALA A 321 6.15 11.56 -24.37
CA ALA A 321 4.74 11.19 -24.28
C ALA A 321 4.06 11.90 -23.10
N ILE A 322 4.69 11.88 -21.92
CA ILE A 322 4.17 12.57 -20.72
C ILE A 322 3.93 14.05 -21.01
N ARG A 323 4.89 14.75 -21.65
CA ARG A 323 4.72 16.17 -22.00
C ARG A 323 3.52 16.43 -22.93
N ARG A 324 3.16 15.52 -23.83
CA ARG A 324 1.98 15.68 -24.69
C ARG A 324 0.69 15.52 -23.90
N ILE A 325 0.68 14.68 -22.89
CA ILE A 325 -0.45 14.56 -21.96
C ILE A 325 -0.58 15.83 -21.09
N THR A 326 0.51 16.27 -20.48
CA THR A 326 0.48 17.44 -19.59
C THR A 326 0.11 18.73 -20.32
N ALA A 327 0.48 18.86 -21.61
CA ALA A 327 0.07 20.01 -22.42
C ALA A 327 -1.45 20.10 -22.67
N ALA A 328 -2.19 18.98 -22.51
CA ALA A 328 -3.64 18.94 -22.63
C ALA A 328 -4.37 19.20 -21.31
N LEU A 329 -3.69 19.23 -20.19
CA LEU A 329 -4.28 19.28 -18.85
C LEU A 329 -4.02 20.61 -18.16
N ASP A 330 -4.92 21.01 -17.26
CA ASP A 330 -4.66 22.11 -16.33
C ASP A 330 -3.53 21.71 -15.37
N ALA A 331 -2.56 22.59 -15.17
CA ALA A 331 -1.40 22.35 -14.31
C ALA A 331 -1.76 21.98 -12.85
N ARG A 332 -2.94 22.36 -12.39
CA ARG A 332 -3.46 22.02 -11.06
C ARG A 332 -3.97 20.59 -10.96
N GLN A 333 -4.28 19.95 -12.10
CA GLN A 333 -4.91 18.63 -12.15
C GLN A 333 -3.90 17.48 -12.25
N PHE A 334 -2.62 17.73 -12.47
CA PHE A 334 -1.65 16.66 -12.64
C PHE A 334 -0.38 16.84 -11.82
N ARG A 335 0.25 15.69 -11.57
CA ARG A 335 1.62 15.61 -11.06
C ARG A 335 2.41 14.64 -11.93
N VAL A 336 3.61 15.01 -12.33
CA VAL A 336 4.60 14.11 -12.91
C VAL A 336 5.55 13.67 -11.83
N VAL A 337 5.72 12.36 -11.68
CA VAL A 337 6.58 11.76 -10.66
C VAL A 337 7.68 10.97 -11.33
N PRO A 338 8.89 11.53 -11.45
CA PRO A 338 10.05 10.77 -11.92
C PRO A 338 10.50 9.80 -10.83
N ILE A 339 10.69 8.53 -11.20
CA ILE A 339 11.17 7.50 -10.29
C ILE A 339 12.64 7.22 -10.56
N SER A 340 13.46 7.54 -9.59
CA SER A 340 14.89 7.26 -9.53
C SER A 340 15.21 6.21 -8.45
N ALA A 341 16.49 6.01 -8.17
CA ALA A 341 16.94 5.23 -7.03
C ALA A 341 16.23 5.70 -5.75
N PRO A 342 15.80 4.79 -4.87
CA PRO A 342 15.08 5.15 -3.66
C PRO A 342 15.99 5.92 -2.70
N THR A 343 15.43 6.94 -2.05
CA THR A 343 16.09 7.69 -0.98
C THR A 343 16.29 6.82 0.27
N PRO A 344 17.19 7.18 1.20
CA PRO A 344 17.32 6.46 2.47
C PRO A 344 16.01 6.34 3.26
N GLU A 345 15.14 7.35 3.16
CA GLU A 345 13.82 7.33 3.78
C GLU A 345 12.89 6.30 3.13
N GLU A 346 12.91 6.18 1.81
CA GLU A 346 12.13 5.20 1.04
C GLU A 346 12.66 3.77 1.26
N LEU A 347 13.98 3.59 1.34
CA LEU A 347 14.61 2.29 1.64
C LEU A 347 14.29 1.78 3.06
N ALA A 348 14.04 2.69 3.99
CA ALA A 348 13.67 2.34 5.36
C ALA A 348 12.21 1.85 5.48
N ARG A 349 11.40 1.93 4.43
CA ARG A 349 9.98 1.55 4.40
C ARG A 349 9.70 0.48 3.36
N PRO A 350 8.52 -0.18 3.39
CA PRO A 350 8.10 -1.12 2.34
C PRO A 350 8.15 -0.46 0.95
N TYR A 351 8.60 -1.20 -0.08
CA TYR A 351 8.93 -0.59 -1.38
C TYR A 351 7.74 0.10 -2.07
N LEU A 352 6.51 -0.39 -1.88
CA LEU A 352 5.32 0.27 -2.44
C LEU A 352 4.94 1.57 -1.72
N TRP A 353 5.49 1.85 -0.54
CA TRP A 353 5.19 3.05 0.24
C TRP A 353 5.33 4.34 -0.58
N ARG A 354 6.43 4.50 -1.30
CA ARG A 354 6.73 5.69 -2.11
C ARG A 354 5.68 5.94 -3.20
N PHE A 355 5.04 4.89 -3.72
CA PHE A 355 4.02 5.00 -4.77
C PHE A 355 2.65 5.30 -4.16
N TRP A 356 2.31 4.68 -3.03
CA TRP A 356 1.11 5.01 -2.28
C TRP A 356 1.05 6.48 -1.90
N PHE A 357 2.18 7.06 -1.53
CA PHE A 357 2.28 8.48 -1.13
C PHE A 357 1.95 9.44 -2.28
N GLN A 358 2.18 9.04 -3.52
CA GLN A 358 2.00 9.86 -4.73
C GLN A 358 0.62 9.70 -5.39
N LEU A 359 -0.31 8.92 -4.81
CA LEU A 359 -1.61 8.69 -5.42
C LEU A 359 -2.44 9.99 -5.47
N PRO A 360 -3.07 10.30 -6.62
CA PRO A 360 -3.86 11.51 -6.79
C PRO A 360 -5.20 11.44 -6.06
N PRO A 361 -5.79 12.57 -5.69
CA PRO A 361 -7.21 12.64 -5.36
C PRO A 361 -8.06 12.45 -6.62
N ARG A 362 -9.36 12.28 -6.47
CA ARG A 362 -10.30 12.25 -7.60
C ARG A 362 -10.22 13.55 -8.40
N GLY A 363 -10.51 13.49 -9.69
CA GLY A 363 -10.36 14.60 -10.62
C GLY A 363 -8.92 14.93 -11.04
N HIS A 364 -7.93 14.15 -10.57
CA HIS A 364 -6.51 14.43 -10.79
C HIS A 364 -5.74 13.26 -11.38
N TYR A 365 -4.54 13.58 -11.88
CA TYR A 365 -3.62 12.66 -12.55
C TYR A 365 -2.30 12.55 -11.79
N THR A 366 -1.76 11.34 -11.67
CA THR A 366 -0.34 11.11 -11.40
C THR A 366 0.28 10.34 -12.56
N LEU A 367 1.30 10.94 -13.18
CA LEU A 367 2.02 10.38 -14.32
C LEU A 367 3.41 9.97 -13.83
N PHE A 368 3.64 8.66 -13.75
CA PHE A 368 4.92 8.11 -13.29
C PHE A 368 5.89 7.91 -14.46
N ASP A 369 7.00 8.64 -14.51
CA ASP A 369 8.12 8.35 -15.42
C ASP A 369 9.01 7.31 -14.75
N ARG A 370 8.92 6.06 -15.17
CA ARG A 370 9.22 4.82 -14.45
C ARG A 370 8.27 4.65 -13.25
N SER A 371 8.18 3.45 -12.70
CA SER A 371 7.15 3.17 -11.70
C SER A 371 7.57 2.07 -10.73
N TRP A 372 6.59 1.48 -10.02
CA TRP A 372 6.75 0.29 -9.19
C TRP A 372 7.28 -0.92 -9.94
N TYR A 373 7.25 -0.90 -11.24
CA TYR A 373 7.82 -1.95 -12.07
C TYR A 373 9.35 -1.98 -12.07
N GLY A 374 10.00 -0.92 -11.60
CA GLY A 374 11.45 -0.89 -11.37
C GLY A 374 11.96 -2.09 -10.56
N ARG A 375 11.17 -2.60 -9.58
CA ARG A 375 11.47 -3.78 -8.76
C ARG A 375 11.72 -5.03 -9.60
N VAL A 376 10.91 -5.25 -10.63
CA VAL A 376 10.98 -6.42 -11.51
C VAL A 376 11.76 -6.17 -12.80
N LEU A 377 12.18 -4.92 -13.03
CA LEU A 377 13.01 -4.48 -14.16
C LEU A 377 14.44 -4.16 -13.71
N VAL A 378 14.74 -2.87 -13.51
CA VAL A 378 16.12 -2.41 -13.23
C VAL A 378 16.67 -3.00 -11.94
N GLU A 379 15.89 -3.05 -10.87
CA GLU A 379 16.37 -3.58 -9.59
C GLU A 379 16.69 -5.08 -9.66
N ARG A 380 15.88 -5.85 -10.43
CA ARG A 380 16.13 -7.26 -10.73
C ARG A 380 17.37 -7.44 -11.60
N VAL A 381 17.44 -6.72 -12.74
CA VAL A 381 18.50 -6.91 -13.74
C VAL A 381 19.86 -6.48 -13.21
N ARG A 382 19.89 -5.42 -12.41
CA ARG A 382 21.12 -4.88 -11.80
C ARG A 382 21.46 -5.53 -10.45
N GLY A 383 20.63 -6.45 -9.96
CA GLY A 383 20.86 -7.15 -8.67
C GLY A 383 20.61 -6.29 -7.43
N PHE A 384 19.91 -5.16 -7.55
CA PHE A 384 19.54 -4.31 -6.41
C PHE A 384 18.43 -4.92 -5.57
N ALA A 385 17.53 -5.72 -6.18
CA ALA A 385 16.55 -6.52 -5.49
C ALA A 385 16.99 -7.98 -5.38
N ARG A 386 16.84 -8.56 -4.18
CA ARG A 386 17.12 -10.00 -3.96
C ARG A 386 16.09 -10.85 -4.73
N GLY A 387 16.45 -12.10 -5.04
CA GLY A 387 15.58 -13.03 -5.76
C GLY A 387 14.15 -13.12 -5.20
N PRO A 388 13.96 -13.43 -3.91
CA PRO A 388 12.63 -13.49 -3.30
C PRO A 388 11.84 -12.16 -3.38
N ASP A 389 12.51 -11.02 -3.32
CA ASP A 389 11.87 -9.71 -3.29
C ASP A 389 11.26 -9.33 -4.65
N TRP A 390 11.99 -9.52 -5.77
CA TRP A 390 11.42 -9.23 -7.08
C TRP A 390 10.44 -10.32 -7.56
N GLN A 391 10.60 -11.57 -7.09
CA GLN A 391 9.66 -12.65 -7.46
C GLN A 391 8.26 -12.42 -6.88
N ARG A 392 8.17 -12.02 -5.61
CA ARG A 392 6.87 -11.70 -4.98
C ARG A 392 6.25 -10.40 -5.47
N ALA A 393 7.08 -9.47 -5.98
CA ALA A 393 6.63 -8.15 -6.40
C ALA A 393 5.57 -8.19 -7.52
N TYR A 394 5.54 -9.23 -8.36
CA TYR A 394 4.49 -9.37 -9.37
C TYR A 394 3.09 -9.46 -8.75
N ASP A 395 2.93 -10.27 -7.72
CA ASP A 395 1.64 -10.44 -7.05
C ASP A 395 1.28 -9.18 -6.23
N GLU A 396 2.27 -8.56 -5.59
CA GLU A 396 2.11 -7.33 -4.84
C GLU A 396 1.71 -6.15 -5.74
N ILE A 397 2.29 -6.05 -6.94
CA ILE A 397 1.95 -5.08 -7.96
C ILE A 397 0.51 -5.29 -8.47
N ASN A 398 0.15 -6.53 -8.81
CA ASN A 398 -1.18 -6.85 -9.26
C ASN A 398 -2.24 -6.51 -8.21
N GLU A 399 -1.94 -6.77 -6.94
CA GLU A 399 -2.81 -6.41 -5.83
C GLU A 399 -2.90 -4.90 -5.62
N PHE A 400 -1.78 -4.19 -5.70
CA PHE A 400 -1.76 -2.72 -5.65
C PHE A 400 -2.66 -2.11 -6.74
N GLU A 401 -2.49 -2.53 -7.98
CA GLU A 401 -3.29 -2.05 -9.11
C GLU A 401 -4.77 -2.43 -8.97
N ARG A 402 -5.07 -3.63 -8.45
CA ARG A 402 -6.44 -4.05 -8.17
C ARG A 402 -7.10 -3.14 -7.10
N GLN A 403 -6.37 -2.72 -6.09
CA GLN A 403 -6.88 -1.78 -5.09
C GLN A 403 -7.12 -0.39 -5.68
N LEU A 404 -6.25 0.08 -6.57
CA LEU A 404 -6.44 1.34 -7.29
C LEU A 404 -7.73 1.30 -8.12
N THR A 405 -7.86 0.30 -8.98
CA THR A 405 -9.03 0.18 -9.87
C THR A 405 -10.32 -0.07 -9.10
N GLY A 406 -10.27 -0.81 -8.00
CA GLY A 406 -11.40 -1.02 -7.09
C GLY A 406 -11.87 0.25 -6.37
N HIS A 407 -11.11 1.34 -6.46
CA HIS A 407 -11.47 2.66 -5.91
C HIS A 407 -11.62 3.73 -7.00
N SER A 408 -12.07 3.34 -8.17
CA SER A 408 -12.29 4.23 -9.32
C SER A 408 -11.05 4.99 -9.79
N VAL A 409 -9.86 4.42 -9.58
CA VAL A 409 -8.62 4.93 -10.19
C VAL A 409 -8.44 4.25 -11.55
N ILE A 410 -8.35 5.03 -12.61
CA ILE A 410 -8.06 4.59 -13.96
C ILE A 410 -6.56 4.34 -14.05
N VAL A 411 -6.15 3.08 -14.12
CA VAL A 411 -4.74 2.70 -14.23
C VAL A 411 -4.39 2.51 -15.71
N ALA A 412 -3.51 3.34 -16.23
CA ALA A 412 -2.99 3.25 -17.60
C ALA A 412 -1.52 2.87 -17.59
N LYS A 413 -1.17 1.74 -18.21
CA LYS A 413 0.21 1.23 -18.26
C LYS A 413 0.72 1.23 -19.68
N PHE A 414 1.87 1.86 -19.90
CA PHE A 414 2.50 2.00 -21.21
C PHE A 414 3.91 1.41 -21.20
N TRP A 415 4.13 0.43 -22.07
CA TRP A 415 5.47 -0.02 -22.40
C TRP A 415 5.87 0.58 -23.75
N LEU A 416 6.82 1.52 -23.75
CA LEU A 416 7.34 2.11 -24.98
C LEU A 416 8.46 1.20 -25.51
N ALA A 417 8.14 0.45 -26.56
CA ALA A 417 9.03 -0.51 -27.18
C ALA A 417 9.88 0.19 -28.25
N VAL A 418 11.14 0.48 -27.94
CA VAL A 418 12.14 1.01 -28.88
C VAL A 418 13.08 -0.11 -29.31
N SER A 419 13.52 -0.12 -30.57
CA SER A 419 14.54 -1.02 -31.06
C SER A 419 15.92 -0.66 -30.48
N ARG A 420 16.84 -1.64 -30.51
CA ARG A 420 18.20 -1.43 -30.05
C ARG A 420 18.97 -0.43 -30.93
N GLU A 421 18.70 -0.48 -32.21
CA GLU A 421 19.24 0.38 -33.23
C GLU A 421 18.79 1.83 -33.01
N GLU A 422 17.48 2.07 -32.95
CA GLU A 422 16.90 3.39 -32.74
C GLU A 422 17.35 3.99 -31.38
N GLN A 423 17.49 3.17 -30.33
CA GLN A 423 18.03 3.66 -29.06
C GLN A 423 19.45 4.23 -29.21
N LEU A 424 20.31 3.54 -29.96
CA LEU A 424 21.68 3.99 -30.22
C LEU A 424 21.71 5.30 -31.00
N GLU A 425 20.88 5.41 -32.03
CA GLU A 425 20.74 6.63 -32.80
C GLU A 425 20.30 7.81 -31.91
N ARG A 426 19.34 7.57 -31.01
CA ARG A 426 18.89 8.59 -30.06
C ARG A 426 19.95 8.99 -29.05
N PHE A 427 20.80 8.08 -28.62
CA PHE A 427 21.93 8.42 -27.76
C PHE A 427 22.92 9.31 -28.52
N ALA A 428 23.29 8.92 -29.73
CA ALA A 428 24.18 9.71 -30.58
C ALA A 428 23.58 11.09 -30.95
N GLU A 429 22.26 11.19 -31.19
CA GLU A 429 21.56 12.48 -31.38
C GLU A 429 21.68 13.38 -30.15
N ARG A 430 21.50 12.79 -28.97
CA ARG A 430 21.58 13.55 -27.71
C ARG A 430 22.98 14.06 -27.43
N ASP A 431 23.99 13.23 -27.64
CA ASP A 431 25.41 13.61 -27.43
C ASP A 431 25.83 14.77 -28.33
N ARG A 432 25.34 14.79 -29.57
CA ARG A 432 25.61 15.87 -30.55
C ARG A 432 24.83 17.15 -30.26
N ASN A 433 23.75 17.10 -29.48
CA ASN A 433 22.92 18.27 -29.21
C ASN A 433 23.26 18.90 -27.85
N PRO A 434 23.82 20.13 -27.79
CA PRO A 434 24.21 20.79 -26.55
C PRO A 434 23.07 20.92 -25.53
N LEU A 435 21.82 21.02 -26.00
CA LEU A 435 20.63 21.16 -25.15
C LEU A 435 20.08 19.80 -24.67
N LYS A 436 20.64 18.68 -25.17
CA LYS A 436 20.18 17.32 -24.85
C LYS A 436 21.25 16.41 -24.26
N ARG A 437 22.53 16.78 -24.34
CA ARG A 437 23.67 15.95 -23.87
C ARG A 437 23.57 15.53 -22.42
N PHE A 438 23.00 16.40 -21.56
CA PHE A 438 22.77 16.11 -20.14
C PHE A 438 21.67 15.05 -19.86
N LYS A 439 20.98 14.57 -20.93
CA LYS A 439 19.96 13.50 -20.84
C LYS A 439 20.55 12.11 -21.07
N VAL A 440 21.81 11.98 -21.31
CA VAL A 440 22.53 10.71 -21.42
C VAL A 440 23.52 10.65 -20.28
N ASP A 441 23.35 9.67 -19.41
CA ASP A 441 24.26 9.46 -18.29
C ASP A 441 25.01 8.12 -18.43
N PRO A 442 26.05 7.87 -17.64
CA PRO A 442 26.76 6.60 -17.63
C PRO A 442 25.87 5.38 -17.35
N GLU A 443 24.77 5.56 -16.63
CA GLU A 443 23.81 4.48 -16.33
C GLU A 443 23.03 4.05 -17.58
N ASP A 444 22.69 4.95 -18.48
CA ASP A 444 22.04 4.62 -19.76
C ASP A 444 22.89 3.64 -20.58
N TRP A 445 24.20 3.89 -20.67
CA TRP A 445 25.16 3.02 -21.34
C TRP A 445 25.35 1.68 -20.60
N ALA A 446 25.38 1.71 -19.28
CA ALA A 446 25.46 0.50 -18.46
C ALA A 446 24.19 -0.38 -18.64
N ASN A 447 23.01 0.22 -18.67
CA ASN A 447 21.74 -0.48 -18.91
C ASN A 447 21.71 -1.12 -20.30
N ARG A 448 22.25 -0.44 -21.32
CA ARG A 448 22.33 -0.98 -22.69
C ARG A 448 23.18 -2.26 -22.76
N LYS A 449 24.24 -2.42 -21.95
CA LYS A 449 25.03 -3.67 -21.87
C LYS A 449 24.17 -4.85 -21.41
N HIS A 450 23.12 -4.60 -20.63
CA HIS A 450 22.19 -5.60 -20.12
C HIS A 450 20.91 -5.77 -20.97
N TRP A 451 20.89 -5.29 -22.22
CA TRP A 451 19.72 -5.26 -23.11
C TRP A 451 18.91 -6.57 -23.10
N ALA A 452 19.58 -7.72 -23.37
CA ALA A 452 18.90 -9.01 -23.43
C ALA A 452 18.27 -9.43 -22.09
N ALA A 453 18.93 -9.14 -20.98
CA ALA A 453 18.40 -9.41 -19.64
C ALA A 453 17.17 -8.52 -19.35
N TYR A 454 17.24 -7.26 -19.74
CA TYR A 454 16.15 -6.30 -19.60
C TYR A 454 14.93 -6.71 -20.44
N GLN A 455 15.15 -7.14 -21.70
CA GLN A 455 14.07 -7.65 -22.55
C GLN A 455 13.38 -8.86 -21.94
N ARG A 456 14.14 -9.84 -21.43
CA ARG A 456 13.55 -11.01 -20.75
C ARG A 456 12.74 -10.60 -19.52
N ALA A 457 13.27 -9.70 -18.69
CA ALA A 457 12.57 -9.19 -17.51
C ALA A 457 11.28 -8.46 -17.89
N ALA A 458 11.29 -7.64 -18.92
CA ALA A 458 10.13 -6.92 -19.42
C ALA A 458 9.07 -7.86 -20.01
N GLN A 459 9.47 -8.88 -20.77
CA GLN A 459 8.53 -9.89 -21.29
C GLN A 459 7.85 -10.67 -20.16
N GLU A 460 8.60 -11.06 -19.13
CA GLU A 460 8.03 -11.73 -17.94
C GLU A 460 7.11 -10.77 -17.18
N MET A 461 7.51 -9.53 -17.00
CA MET A 461 6.69 -8.49 -16.36
C MET A 461 5.34 -8.36 -17.07
N LEU A 462 5.33 -8.18 -18.38
CA LEU A 462 4.09 -8.09 -19.15
C LEU A 462 3.24 -9.35 -19.01
N ALA A 463 3.85 -10.55 -19.12
CA ALA A 463 3.12 -11.81 -19.03
C ALA A 463 2.46 -12.01 -17.64
N ARG A 464 3.09 -11.52 -16.57
CA ARG A 464 2.61 -11.73 -15.19
C ARG A 464 1.74 -10.60 -14.65
N THR A 465 1.77 -9.43 -15.30
CA THR A 465 1.05 -8.24 -14.80
C THR A 465 0.10 -7.64 -15.84
N ASP A 466 -0.12 -8.28 -16.99
CA ASP A 466 -1.17 -7.90 -17.94
C ASP A 466 -2.53 -8.40 -17.44
N THR A 467 -3.12 -7.67 -16.52
CA THR A 467 -4.37 -8.08 -15.86
C THR A 467 -5.58 -7.42 -16.53
N ARG A 468 -6.75 -8.06 -16.41
CA ARG A 468 -8.00 -7.53 -16.98
C ARG A 468 -8.36 -6.13 -16.44
N HIS A 469 -8.06 -5.87 -15.16
CA HIS A 469 -8.39 -4.59 -14.51
C HIS A 469 -7.37 -3.49 -14.78
N ALA A 470 -6.14 -3.86 -15.13
CA ALA A 470 -5.05 -2.94 -15.49
C ALA A 470 -4.20 -3.54 -16.62
N PRO A 471 -4.70 -3.57 -17.88
CA PRO A 471 -3.97 -4.14 -18.99
C PRO A 471 -2.82 -3.24 -19.44
N TRP A 472 -1.76 -3.86 -19.99
CA TRP A 472 -0.66 -3.15 -20.62
C TRP A 472 -0.99 -2.67 -22.02
N THR A 473 -0.54 -1.47 -22.36
CA THR A 473 -0.45 -0.99 -23.74
C THR A 473 1.00 -0.99 -24.18
N ILE A 474 1.33 -1.87 -25.11
CA ILE A 474 2.66 -1.88 -25.77
C ILE A 474 2.61 -0.91 -26.94
N VAL A 475 3.44 0.11 -26.88
CA VAL A 475 3.50 1.19 -27.87
C VAL A 475 4.80 1.05 -28.66
N PRO A 476 4.77 0.71 -29.97
CA PRO A 476 5.94 0.81 -30.84
C PRO A 476 6.48 2.24 -30.80
N ALA A 477 7.76 2.41 -30.46
CA ALA A 477 8.30 3.73 -30.11
C ALA A 477 9.49 4.16 -30.97
N ASP A 478 9.81 3.43 -32.04
CA ASP A 478 10.82 3.86 -33.01
C ASP A 478 10.39 5.15 -33.71
N ASP A 479 9.10 5.30 -34.02
CA ASP A 479 8.51 6.58 -34.43
C ASP A 479 7.99 7.33 -33.21
N LYS A 480 8.67 8.42 -32.83
CA LYS A 480 8.32 9.25 -31.69
C LYS A 480 6.95 9.92 -31.83
N ARG A 481 6.52 10.29 -33.06
CA ARG A 481 5.24 10.96 -33.32
C ARG A 481 4.08 10.00 -33.12
N ARG A 482 4.12 8.85 -33.80
CA ARG A 482 3.11 7.79 -33.68
C ARG A 482 2.98 7.29 -32.23
N ALA A 483 4.10 7.11 -31.52
CA ALA A 483 4.09 6.69 -30.13
C ALA A 483 3.35 7.69 -29.22
N ARG A 484 3.57 8.99 -29.42
CA ARG A 484 2.89 10.05 -28.64
C ARG A 484 1.39 10.06 -28.90
N LEU A 485 0.98 9.96 -30.18
CA LEU A 485 -0.44 9.90 -30.54
C LEU A 485 -1.11 8.63 -29.98
N ALA A 486 -0.46 7.48 -30.06
CA ALA A 486 -0.96 6.22 -29.53
C ALA A 486 -1.19 6.28 -28.01
N VAL A 487 -0.26 6.90 -27.27
CA VAL A 487 -0.38 7.10 -25.82
C VAL A 487 -1.58 8.00 -25.49
N LEU A 488 -1.72 9.15 -26.16
CA LEU A 488 -2.83 10.07 -25.95
C LEU A 488 -4.18 9.42 -26.27
N ARG A 489 -4.27 8.73 -27.41
CA ARG A 489 -5.49 8.02 -27.82
C ARG A 489 -5.88 6.97 -26.78
N THR A 490 -4.95 6.10 -26.40
CA THR A 490 -5.22 5.05 -25.40
C THR A 490 -5.64 5.61 -24.06
N LEU A 491 -5.01 6.70 -23.59
CA LEU A 491 -5.38 7.33 -22.34
C LEU A 491 -6.79 7.92 -22.41
N GLY A 492 -7.12 8.62 -23.52
CA GLY A 492 -8.46 9.15 -23.75
C GLY A 492 -9.53 8.04 -23.79
N ASP A 493 -9.25 6.94 -24.52
CA ASP A 493 -10.16 5.79 -24.60
C ASP A 493 -10.44 5.16 -23.23
N ARG A 494 -9.40 4.98 -22.41
CA ARG A 494 -9.56 4.44 -21.05
C ARG A 494 -10.36 5.36 -20.14
N ILE A 495 -10.15 6.66 -20.23
CA ILE A 495 -10.92 7.63 -19.45
C ILE A 495 -12.38 7.61 -19.91
N GLU A 496 -12.64 7.67 -21.22
CA GLU A 496 -13.97 7.66 -21.77
C GLU A 496 -14.74 6.38 -21.39
N ALA A 497 -14.09 5.21 -21.50
CA ALA A 497 -14.67 3.94 -21.07
C ALA A 497 -15.01 3.88 -19.58
N ALA A 498 -14.25 4.58 -18.74
CA ALA A 498 -14.50 4.60 -17.29
C ALA A 498 -15.59 5.57 -16.86
N ILE A 499 -15.74 6.70 -17.59
CA ILE A 499 -16.72 7.73 -17.23
C ILE A 499 -18.05 7.57 -17.98
N GLY A 500 -18.11 6.75 -19.00
CA GLY A 500 -19.32 6.34 -19.74
C GLY A 500 -19.94 7.42 -20.58
#